data_9463cca19a015887dd4521515a39d77e
#
_entry.id   9463cca19a015887dd4521515a39d77e
#
_cell.length_a   1.000
_cell.length_b   1.000
_cell.length_c   1.000
_cell.angle_alpha   90.00
_cell.angle_beta   90.00
_cell.angle_gamma   90.00
#
_symmetry.space_group_name_H-M   'P 1'
#
loop_
_entity.id
_entity.type
_entity.pdbx_description
1 polymer ?
#
loop_
_entity_poly.entity_id
_entity_poly.type
_entity_poly.pdbx_seq_one_letter_code
_entity_poly.pdbx_strand_id
1 'polypeptide(L)'
;GDMQSRLYRWFTQKTWNTGNPNWSDNPVGDQTTANYNTLNYPPIVTNIGAIAGKWALVFTSTTAFQVVEEKLGIITVGNVSQDCSPINPATNTPYFVIKKEGWGTGWASGNAVRFNTDSCLGPMWVVRSIQAGKGAVKDDHFKLQVRGDAD
;
A
#
# COMPACT_ATOMS: atom_id res chain seq x y z
N GLY A 1 -12.79 -18.18 5.91
CA GLY A 1 -12.62 -17.05 6.77
C GLY A 1 -12.75 -15.73 6.03
N ASP A 2 -12.87 -14.70 6.79
CA ASP A 2 -13.00 -13.39 6.21
C ASP A 2 -11.66 -12.93 5.70
N MET A 3 -11.61 -12.55 4.44
CA MET A 3 -10.44 -11.92 3.88
C MET A 3 -10.53 -10.42 4.10
N GLN A 4 -9.51 -9.89 4.70
CA GLN A 4 -9.44 -8.46 4.97
C GLN A 4 -8.16 -7.90 4.41
N SER A 5 -8.24 -6.67 3.93
CA SER A 5 -7.05 -5.92 3.55
C SER A 5 -6.20 -5.70 4.79
N ARG A 6 -4.89 -5.69 4.59
CA ARG A 6 -3.98 -5.52 5.71
C ARG A 6 -2.79 -4.68 5.30
N LEU A 7 -2.20 -4.05 6.31
CA LEU A 7 -0.92 -3.37 6.23
C LEU A 7 0.02 -4.14 7.16
N TYR A 8 1.20 -4.49 6.66
CA TYR A 8 2.08 -5.38 7.38
C TYR A 8 3.54 -5.10 7.04
N ARG A 9 4.46 -5.72 7.78
CA ARG A 9 5.90 -5.59 7.59
C ARG A 9 6.38 -4.15 7.76
N TRP A 10 5.91 -3.49 8.82
CA TRP A 10 6.32 -2.13 9.11
C TRP A 10 7.73 -2.12 9.69
N PHE A 11 8.62 -1.39 9.05
CA PHE A 11 9.96 -1.15 9.60
C PHE A 11 10.46 0.19 9.11
N THR A 12 11.54 0.68 9.74
CA THR A 12 12.18 1.95 9.35
C THR A 12 13.59 1.69 8.86
N GLN A 13 14.06 2.60 8.02
CA GLN A 13 15.40 2.55 7.46
C GLN A 13 15.95 3.97 7.48
N LYS A 14 17.13 4.14 8.07
CA LYS A 14 17.69 5.48 8.28
C LYS A 14 18.04 6.17 6.97
N THR A 15 18.58 5.45 6.01
CA THR A 15 19.02 6.01 4.74
C THR A 15 18.33 5.28 3.60
N TRP A 16 17.51 6.00 2.84
CA TRP A 16 16.86 5.49 1.65
C TRP A 16 17.62 5.97 0.42
N ASN A 17 18.10 5.03 -0.38
CA ASN A 17 18.81 5.35 -1.60
C ASN A 17 17.85 5.26 -2.78
N THR A 18 17.46 6.40 -3.33
CA THR A 18 16.51 6.44 -4.44
C THR A 18 17.07 5.80 -5.72
N GLY A 19 18.39 5.76 -5.88
CA GLY A 19 19.01 5.09 -7.02
C GLY A 19 19.08 3.57 -6.88
N ASN A 20 18.93 3.08 -5.64
CA ASN A 20 18.93 1.64 -5.35
C ASN A 20 18.04 1.37 -4.15
N PRO A 21 16.73 1.54 -4.32
CA PRO A 21 15.78 1.43 -3.20
C PRO A 21 15.66 0.01 -2.68
N ASN A 22 15.45 -0.09 -1.38
CA ASN A 22 15.25 -1.39 -0.72
C ASN A 22 13.77 -1.75 -0.70
N TRP A 23 13.35 -2.52 -1.67
CA TRP A 23 11.98 -3.02 -1.72
C TRP A 23 11.82 -4.41 -1.08
N SER A 24 12.88 -4.93 -0.47
CA SER A 24 12.76 -6.19 0.28
C SER A 24 11.93 -5.99 1.55
N ASP A 25 11.54 -7.08 2.15
CA ASP A 25 10.78 -7.06 3.40
C ASP A 25 11.68 -6.97 4.63
N ASN A 26 12.96 -6.78 4.43
CA ASN A 26 13.93 -6.71 5.52
C ASN A 26 14.63 -5.37 5.49
N PRO A 27 14.89 -4.77 6.68
CA PRO A 27 15.62 -3.52 6.74
C PRO A 27 17.06 -3.67 6.23
N VAL A 28 17.58 -2.58 5.67
CA VAL A 28 18.97 -2.50 5.22
C VAL A 28 19.61 -1.33 5.96
N GLY A 29 20.73 -1.60 6.65
CA GLY A 29 21.41 -0.59 7.43
C GLY A 29 20.70 -0.30 8.74
N ASP A 30 20.90 0.91 9.24
CA ASP A 30 20.39 1.31 10.55
C ASP A 30 18.92 1.67 10.48
N GLN A 31 18.24 1.54 11.62
CA GLN A 31 16.90 2.05 11.82
C GLN A 31 16.94 3.55 12.05
N THR A 32 15.78 4.19 11.88
CA THR A 32 15.65 5.61 12.19
C THR A 32 15.76 5.86 13.68
N THR A 33 16.19 7.07 14.05
CA THR A 33 16.15 7.52 15.45
C THR A 33 14.70 7.70 15.89
N ALA A 34 13.87 8.28 15.03
CA ALA A 34 12.46 8.46 15.30
C ALA A 34 11.70 7.16 15.07
N ASN A 35 10.57 7.04 15.75
CA ASN A 35 9.67 5.90 15.58
C ASN A 35 8.24 6.40 15.47
N TYR A 36 7.49 5.81 14.56
CA TYR A 36 6.06 6.03 14.50
C TYR A 36 5.37 5.18 15.56
N ASN A 37 4.44 5.76 16.29
CA ASN A 37 3.72 5.05 17.36
C ASN A 37 2.62 4.17 16.78
N THR A 38 2.99 2.99 16.30
CA THR A 38 2.04 2.05 15.72
C THR A 38 1.13 1.39 16.77
N LEU A 39 1.53 1.46 18.05
CA LEU A 39 0.74 0.86 19.12
C LEU A 39 -0.53 1.65 19.39
N ASN A 40 -0.40 2.98 19.52
CA ASN A 40 -1.54 3.84 19.82
C ASN A 40 -2.24 4.35 18.55
N TYR A 41 -1.53 4.43 17.44
CA TYR A 41 -2.04 4.93 16.17
C TYR A 41 -1.72 3.96 15.05
N PRO A 42 -2.30 2.74 15.09
CA PRO A 42 -1.99 1.75 14.05
C PRO A 42 -2.44 2.23 12.68
N PRO A 43 -1.59 2.08 11.66
CA PRO A 43 -2.00 2.38 10.31
C PRO A 43 -3.23 1.58 9.90
N ILE A 44 -4.10 2.20 9.11
CA ILE A 44 -5.39 1.64 8.74
C ILE A 44 -5.40 1.43 7.22
N VAL A 45 -5.92 0.29 6.79
CA VAL A 45 -6.23 0.06 5.37
C VAL A 45 -7.72 -0.08 5.20
N THR A 46 -8.23 0.37 4.06
CA THR A 46 -9.63 0.21 3.70
C THR A 46 -9.77 -0.93 2.72
N ASN A 47 -10.81 -1.75 2.85
CA ASN A 47 -11.00 -2.90 1.98
C ASN A 47 -11.23 -2.49 0.53
N ILE A 48 -11.83 -1.33 0.30
CA ILE A 48 -12.13 -0.85 -1.04
C ILE A 48 -10.91 -0.19 -1.68
N GLY A 49 -10.11 0.53 -0.90
CA GLY A 49 -8.98 1.29 -1.43
C GLY A 49 -7.67 0.56 -1.51
N ALA A 50 -7.50 -0.52 -0.73
CA ALA A 50 -6.23 -1.19 -0.63
C ALA A 50 -5.86 -1.94 -1.91
N ILE A 51 -4.55 -1.95 -2.20
CA ILE A 51 -3.98 -2.76 -3.29
C ILE A 51 -2.88 -3.63 -2.70
N ALA A 52 -2.48 -4.66 -3.44
CA ALA A 52 -1.29 -5.41 -3.10
C ALA A 52 -0.09 -4.58 -3.56
N GLY A 53 0.74 -4.12 -2.62
CA GLY A 53 1.86 -3.26 -2.98
C GLY A 53 2.88 -3.12 -1.88
N LYS A 54 4.03 -2.60 -2.27
CA LYS A 54 5.12 -2.26 -1.35
C LYS A 54 5.28 -0.75 -1.34
N TRP A 55 5.34 -0.19 -0.14
CA TRP A 55 5.30 1.25 0.07
C TRP A 55 6.52 1.73 0.82
N ALA A 56 6.92 2.95 0.54
CA ALA A 56 7.94 3.66 1.31
C ALA A 56 7.48 5.09 1.50
N LEU A 57 7.57 5.56 2.73
CA LEU A 57 7.40 6.98 3.06
C LEU A 57 8.80 7.53 3.24
N VAL A 58 9.27 8.28 2.27
CA VAL A 58 10.67 8.73 2.23
C VAL A 58 10.74 10.18 2.63
N PHE A 59 11.36 10.47 3.75
CA PHE A 59 11.46 11.83 4.27
C PHE A 59 12.43 12.66 3.41
N THR A 60 11.96 13.82 3.02
CA THR A 60 12.76 14.80 2.27
C THR A 60 13.22 15.94 3.17
N SER A 61 12.67 16.02 4.37
CA SER A 61 13.05 16.98 5.41
C SER A 61 12.67 16.38 6.76
N THR A 62 12.79 17.17 7.83
CA THR A 62 12.42 16.70 9.17
C THR A 62 10.90 16.51 9.33
N THR A 63 10.10 17.05 8.42
CA THR A 63 8.63 17.02 8.55
C THR A 63 7.92 16.54 7.30
N ALA A 64 8.54 16.57 6.13
CA ALA A 64 7.89 16.25 4.86
C ALA A 64 8.41 14.93 4.31
N PHE A 65 7.54 14.18 3.63
CA PHE A 65 7.92 12.92 3.01
C PHE A 65 7.16 12.72 1.71
N GLN A 66 7.70 11.82 0.87
CA GLN A 66 7.04 11.34 -0.34
C GLN A 66 6.47 9.96 -0.07
N VAL A 67 5.27 9.72 -0.59
CA VAL A 67 4.63 8.40 -0.55
C VAL A 67 4.97 7.73 -1.87
N VAL A 68 5.70 6.61 -1.80
CA VAL A 68 6.18 5.90 -2.98
C VAL A 68 5.68 4.47 -2.94
N GLU A 69 5.12 4.00 -4.05
CA GLU A 69 4.79 2.59 -4.23
C GLU A 69 5.75 2.00 -5.25
N GLU A 70 6.16 0.76 -5.05
CA GLU A 70 7.24 0.13 -5.81
C GLU A 70 7.04 0.23 -7.33
N LYS A 71 5.83 -0.02 -7.79
CA LYS A 71 5.53 -0.07 -9.23
C LYS A 71 4.93 1.22 -9.74
N LEU A 72 4.17 1.91 -8.91
CA LEU A 72 3.47 3.13 -9.30
C LEU A 72 4.35 4.37 -9.19
N GLY A 73 5.44 4.29 -8.42
CA GLY A 73 6.31 5.44 -8.19
C GLY A 73 5.77 6.36 -7.13
N ILE A 74 6.11 7.65 -7.22
CA ILE A 74 5.66 8.65 -6.25
C ILE A 74 4.18 8.89 -6.44
N ILE A 75 3.39 8.62 -5.40
CA ILE A 75 1.94 8.79 -5.41
C ILE A 75 1.58 10.22 -5.01
N THR A 76 2.14 10.68 -3.91
CA THR A 76 1.85 12.00 -3.35
C THR A 76 2.94 12.38 -2.36
N VAL A 77 2.79 13.57 -1.78
CA VAL A 77 3.66 14.02 -0.69
C VAL A 77 2.81 14.21 0.55
N GLY A 78 3.44 14.14 1.71
CA GLY A 78 2.77 14.35 2.97
C GLY A 78 3.70 14.99 3.97
N ASN A 79 3.18 15.25 5.16
CA ASN A 79 4.00 15.77 6.25
C ASN A 79 3.44 15.28 7.58
N VAL A 80 4.23 15.47 8.64
CA VAL A 80 3.89 14.93 9.96
C VAL A 80 2.78 15.71 10.66
N SER A 81 2.34 16.83 10.10
CA SER A 81 1.28 17.65 10.68
C SER A 81 -0.11 17.33 10.11
N GLN A 82 -0.20 16.41 9.19
CA GLN A 82 -1.48 16.00 8.56
C GLN A 82 -1.56 14.50 8.45
N ASP A 83 -2.78 13.96 8.52
CA ASP A 83 -3.00 12.54 8.27
C ASP A 83 -2.58 12.21 6.82
N CYS A 84 -1.91 11.08 6.66
CA CYS A 84 -1.49 10.60 5.36
C CYS A 84 -2.52 9.59 4.85
N SER A 85 -3.31 10.01 3.84
CA SER A 85 -4.36 9.17 3.28
C SER A 85 -4.39 9.30 1.76
N PRO A 86 -3.38 8.74 1.08
CA PRO A 86 -3.30 8.85 -0.38
C PRO A 86 -4.46 8.13 -1.04
N ILE A 87 -5.09 8.79 -2.02
CA ILE A 87 -6.30 8.30 -2.65
C ILE A 87 -5.98 7.37 -3.80
N ASN A 88 -6.65 6.21 -3.81
CA ASN A 88 -6.63 5.29 -4.94
C ASN A 88 -7.63 5.82 -5.99
N PRO A 89 -7.15 6.26 -7.16
CA PRO A 89 -8.06 6.87 -8.14
C PRO A 89 -9.08 5.88 -8.71
N ALA A 90 -8.79 4.59 -8.67
CA ALA A 90 -9.72 3.58 -9.18
C ALA A 90 -10.97 3.45 -8.33
N THR A 91 -10.87 3.74 -7.03
CA THR A 91 -11.99 3.59 -6.09
C THR A 91 -12.34 4.88 -5.38
N ASN A 92 -11.56 5.94 -5.58
CA ASN A 92 -11.70 7.22 -4.89
C ASN A 92 -11.71 7.05 -3.36
N THR A 93 -10.93 6.11 -2.86
CA THR A 93 -10.82 5.76 -1.46
C THR A 93 -9.34 5.64 -1.11
N PRO A 94 -8.91 5.98 0.11
CA PRO A 94 -7.48 5.89 0.45
C PRO A 94 -6.93 4.48 0.30
N TYR A 95 -5.70 4.39 -0.18
CA TYR A 95 -4.95 3.15 -0.13
C TYR A 95 -4.73 2.70 1.32
N PHE A 96 -4.46 3.66 2.19
CA PHE A 96 -4.24 3.47 3.61
C PHE A 96 -4.38 4.83 4.31
N VAL A 97 -4.45 4.80 5.64
CA VAL A 97 -4.49 6.02 6.45
C VAL A 97 -3.46 5.88 7.56
N ILE A 98 -2.59 6.88 7.65
CA ILE A 98 -1.58 6.97 8.71
C ILE A 98 -1.85 8.26 9.47
N LYS A 99 -2.18 8.15 10.75
CA LYS A 99 -2.58 9.28 11.57
C LYS A 99 -1.36 10.14 11.92
N LYS A 100 -1.52 11.44 11.90
CA LYS A 100 -0.45 12.39 12.18
C LYS A 100 0.07 12.30 13.60
N GLU A 101 -0.78 11.90 14.54
CA GLU A 101 -0.40 11.89 15.96
C GLU A 101 0.71 10.89 16.29
N GLY A 102 0.91 9.90 15.44
CA GLY A 102 1.92 8.88 15.69
C GLY A 102 3.34 9.24 15.28
N TRP A 103 3.53 10.31 14.51
CA TRP A 103 4.85 10.62 13.97
C TRP A 103 5.87 11.05 15.02
N GLY A 104 5.48 11.91 15.96
CA GLY A 104 6.43 12.46 16.92
C GLY A 104 7.48 13.35 16.26
N THR A 105 8.70 13.34 16.82
CA THR A 105 9.82 14.14 16.32
C THR A 105 11.05 13.26 16.12
N GLY A 106 12.07 13.84 15.49
CA GLY A 106 13.34 13.13 15.30
C GLY A 106 13.53 12.58 13.90
N TRP A 107 12.60 12.80 13.00
CA TRP A 107 12.75 12.40 11.60
C TRP A 107 13.74 13.29 10.89
N ALA A 108 14.40 12.75 9.89
CA ALA A 108 15.42 13.47 9.12
C ALA A 108 15.32 13.10 7.65
N SER A 109 15.81 13.98 6.78
CA SER A 109 15.88 13.72 5.36
C SER A 109 16.62 12.41 5.10
N GLY A 110 16.07 11.57 4.23
CA GLY A 110 16.62 10.25 3.93
C GLY A 110 16.03 9.12 4.75
N ASN A 111 15.32 9.43 5.84
CA ASN A 111 14.62 8.40 6.60
C ASN A 111 13.50 7.80 5.76
N ALA A 112 13.23 6.51 5.94
CA ALA A 112 12.13 5.88 5.25
C ALA A 112 11.38 4.94 6.19
N VAL A 113 10.07 4.88 5.98
CA VAL A 113 9.20 3.87 6.59
C VAL A 113 8.76 2.94 5.48
N ARG A 114 9.04 1.65 5.65
CA ARG A 114 8.65 0.63 4.68
C ARG A 114 7.52 -0.20 5.24
N PHE A 115 6.56 -0.51 4.41
CA PHE A 115 5.49 -1.44 4.75
C PHE A 115 4.87 -1.99 3.46
N ASN A 116 4.08 -3.03 3.61
CA ASN A 116 3.37 -3.66 2.51
C ASN A 116 1.87 -3.61 2.78
N THR A 117 1.08 -3.64 1.71
CA THR A 117 -0.37 -3.79 1.80
C THR A 117 -0.84 -4.95 0.95
N ASP A 118 -1.94 -5.57 1.37
CA ASP A 118 -2.66 -6.57 0.59
C ASP A 118 -4.11 -6.14 0.45
N SER A 119 -4.71 -6.52 -0.65
CA SER A 119 -6.12 -6.26 -0.90
C SER A 119 -6.95 -7.49 -0.57
N CYS A 120 -8.07 -7.29 0.11
CA CYS A 120 -9.01 -8.38 0.40
C CYS A 120 -9.68 -8.92 -0.87
N LEU A 121 -9.71 -8.09 -1.93
CA LEU A 121 -10.31 -8.52 -3.20
C LEU A 121 -9.40 -9.48 -3.96
N GLY A 122 -8.09 -9.49 -3.61
CA GLY A 122 -7.13 -10.32 -4.29
C GLY A 122 -7.04 -10.04 -5.76
N PRO A 123 -6.27 -10.81 -6.50
CA PRO A 123 -6.24 -10.73 -7.95
C PRO A 123 -7.55 -11.33 -8.50
N MET A 124 -8.41 -10.47 -9.06
CA MET A 124 -9.68 -10.91 -9.65
C MET A 124 -9.42 -11.37 -11.06
N TRP A 125 -9.93 -12.48 -11.36
CA TRP A 125 -9.91 -12.91 -12.73
C TRP A 125 -11.11 -12.37 -13.43
N VAL A 126 -11.04 -12.18 -13.03
CA VAL A 126 -11.81 -11.53 -13.07
C VAL A 126 -12.46 -11.40 -13.53
N VAL A 127 -12.83 -11.51 -13.72
CA VAL A 127 -13.65 -11.19 -13.60
C VAL A 127 -14.08 -10.85 -14.18
N ARG A 128 -14.32 -10.90 -14.87
CA ARG A 128 -15.09 -10.48 -15.04
C ARG A 128 -15.48 -9.92 -15.46
N SER A 129 -15.52 -10.13 -15.83
CA SER A 129 -16.26 -9.57 -15.86
C SER A 129 -16.47 -9.16 -16.32
N ILE A 130 -16.60 -9.48 -16.94
CA ILE A 130 -17.18 -9.07 -17.08
C ILE A 130 -17.44 -8.87 -17.57
N GLN A 131 -17.55 -9.19 -18.01
CA GLN A 131 -18.11 -8.91 -18.09
C GLN A 131 -18.41 -8.76 -18.59
N ALA A 132 -18.42 -9.30 -19.10
CA ALA A 132 -18.96 -9.06 -19.22
C ALA A 132 -19.11 -8.98 -19.87
N GLY A 133 -19.39 -9.41 -20.89
CA GLY A 133 -19.82 -9.22 -21.03
C GLY A 133 -19.68 -9.63 -21.71
N LYS A 134 -19.40 -10.03 -21.52
CA LYS A 134 -19.45 -10.45 -21.74
C LYS A 134 -19.45 -10.93 -22.09
N GLY A 135 -19.49 -11.72 -22.88
CA GLY A 135 -19.77 -12.13 -22.64
C GLY A 135 -19.57 -12.88 -22.94
N ALA A 136 -19.53 -13.45 -23.14
CA ALA A 136 -19.61 -14.03 -22.93
C ALA A 136 -19.51 -14.71 -23.29
N VAL A 137 -19.21 -15.16 -23.37
CA VAL A 137 -19.38 -15.67 -23.16
C VAL A 137 -19.32 -16.25 -23.40
N LYS A 138 -18.85 -16.92 -23.28
CA LYS A 138 -19.04 -17.50 -23.15
C LYS A 138 -18.89 -17.99 -23.15
N ASP A 139 -18.92 -18.68 -23.34
CA ASP A 139 -19.14 -19.16 -23.07
C ASP A 139 -18.84 -19.54 -23.02
N ASP A 140 -18.63 -20.05 -23.11
CA ASP A 140 -18.89 -20.33 -22.83
C ASP A 140 -18.50 -20.74 -22.68
N HIS A 141 -18.21 -21.19 -22.53
CA HIS A 141 -18.35 -21.52 -22.23
C HIS A 141 -17.86 -21.70 -21.96
N PHE A 142 -17.32 -22.20 -21.36
CA PHE A 142 -17.30 -22.24 -20.89
C PHE A 142 -16.94 -22.47 -20.57
N LYS A 143 -16.69 -22.61 -20.59
CA LYS A 143 -16.92 -22.64 -20.07
C LYS A 143 -16.56 -22.67 -19.52
N LEU A 144 -16.32 -23.20 -19.50
CA LEU A 144 -16.44 -23.07 -18.90
C LEU A 144 -16.19 -23.14 -18.51
N GLN A 145 -15.98 -23.56 -18.19
CA GLN A 145 -16.18 -23.46 -17.67
C GLN A 145 -15.99 -23.36 -17.29
N VAL A 146 -15.86 -24.28 -17.65
CA VAL A 146 -16.22 -24.05 -17.06
C VAL A 146 -16.15 -24.06 -16.78
N ARG A 147 -15.87 -24.29 -16.36
CA ARG A 147 -16.21 -24.14 -16.00
C ARG A 147 -16.36 -23.93 -15.69
N GLY A 148 -16.24 -25.18 -16.45
CA GLY A 148 -17.00 -24.86 -15.85
C GLY A 148 -17.04 -24.56 -15.88
N ASP A 149 -17.08 -24.60 -15.56
CA ASP A 149 -17.65 -24.10 -15.41
C ASP A 149 -17.74 -23.54 -15.61
N ALA A 150 -17.78 -24.36 -15.69
CA ALA A 150 -18.49 -23.67 -15.60
C ALA A 150 -18.51 -23.05 -15.75
N ASP A 151 -18.41 -23.04 -15.78
CA ASP A 151 -18.81 -22.16 -15.69
C ASP A 151 -18.77 -21.70 -15.86
#